data_9a6e66024551cc020c50ed5c67133e2a
#
_entry.id   9a6e66024551cc020c50ed5c67133e2a
#
_cell.length_a   1.000
_cell.length_b   1.000
_cell.length_c   1.000
_cell.angle_alpha   90.00
_cell.angle_beta   90.00
_cell.angle_gamma   90.00
#
_symmetry.space_group_name_H-M   'P 1'
#
loop_
_entity.id
_entity.type
_entity.pdbx_description
1 polymer ?
#
loop_
_entity_poly.entity_id
_entity_poly.type
_entity_poly.pdbx_seq_one_letter_code
_entity_poly.pdbx_strand_id
1 'polypeptide(L)'
;KLENPHIASTLMNLPKALVIADSAEPKSIAEIRRLGVNIIGADKGSESVRYGVKTVQAQKISVTKRSVNLLKEYRGYLQAVDKNTNLPLVGEYTGENHLLDAVRYAICSLLPIKQRKEKLAQIIRLPNTPRVNVT
;
A
#
# COMPACT_ATOMS: atom_id res chain seq x y z
N LYS A 1 -9.54 -6.50 -20.97
CA LYS A 1 -9.08 -5.38 -20.10
C LYS A 1 -10.26 -4.44 -19.95
N LEU A 2 -10.63 -4.06 -18.72
CA LEU A 2 -11.67 -3.07 -18.49
C LEU A 2 -11.19 -1.69 -18.96
N GLU A 3 -12.07 -0.95 -19.65
CA GLU A 3 -11.77 0.42 -20.09
C GLU A 3 -12.07 1.42 -18.96
N ASN A 4 -11.38 2.56 -18.97
CA ASN A 4 -11.49 3.57 -17.91
C ASN A 4 -12.93 4.10 -17.71
N PRO A 5 -13.78 4.32 -18.74
CA PRO A 5 -15.18 4.71 -18.54
C PRO A 5 -15.99 3.66 -17.76
N HIS A 6 -15.75 2.37 -18.02
CA HIS A 6 -16.43 1.30 -17.31
C HIS A 6 -16.00 1.23 -15.85
N ILE A 7 -14.69 1.41 -15.59
CA ILE A 7 -14.14 1.50 -14.22
C ILE A 7 -14.76 2.69 -13.48
N ALA A 8 -14.81 3.85 -14.12
CA ALA A 8 -15.40 5.06 -13.54
C ALA A 8 -16.89 4.85 -13.19
N SER A 9 -17.67 4.29 -14.10
CA SER A 9 -19.09 3.97 -13.86
C SER A 9 -19.26 3.02 -12.67
N THR A 10 -18.45 1.97 -12.60
CA THR A 10 -18.49 1.02 -11.47
C THR A 10 -18.19 1.70 -10.14
N LEU A 11 -17.15 2.55 -10.10
CA LEU A 11 -16.76 3.28 -8.90
C LEU A 11 -17.81 4.31 -8.46
N MET A 12 -18.48 4.98 -9.41
CA MET A 12 -19.56 5.94 -9.11
C MET A 12 -20.81 5.29 -8.52
N ASN A 13 -21.03 4.01 -8.75
CA ASN A 13 -22.13 3.24 -8.16
C ASN A 13 -21.86 2.81 -6.70
N LEU A 14 -20.63 2.99 -6.22
CA LEU A 14 -20.27 2.74 -4.82
C LEU A 14 -20.54 3.98 -3.94
N PRO A 15 -20.63 3.81 -2.62
CA PRO A 15 -20.69 4.96 -1.71
C PRO A 15 -19.54 5.93 -1.97
N LYS A 16 -19.83 7.23 -1.95
CA LYS A 16 -18.83 8.28 -2.22
C LYS A 16 -17.67 8.18 -1.23
N ALA A 17 -16.49 7.94 -1.76
CA ALA A 17 -15.25 7.84 -1.01
C ALA A 17 -14.05 8.34 -1.84
N LEU A 18 -12.93 8.59 -1.19
CA LEU A 18 -11.65 8.77 -1.88
C LEU A 18 -11.16 7.40 -2.37
N VAL A 19 -10.94 7.29 -3.67
CA VAL A 19 -10.35 6.10 -4.29
C VAL A 19 -8.84 6.29 -4.39
N ILE A 20 -8.08 5.31 -3.92
CA ILE A 20 -6.62 5.30 -4.03
C ILE A 20 -6.24 4.19 -4.99
N ALA A 21 -5.66 4.56 -6.13
CA ALA A 21 -5.27 3.64 -7.19
C ALA A 21 -3.75 3.42 -7.20
N ASP A 22 -3.31 2.32 -7.78
CA ASP A 22 -1.91 2.13 -8.10
C ASP A 22 -1.42 3.27 -9.02
N SER A 23 -0.35 3.95 -8.65
CA SER A 23 0.20 5.08 -9.40
C SER A 23 0.98 4.71 -10.66
N ALA A 24 1.04 3.42 -11.03
CA ALA A 24 1.73 2.96 -12.24
C ALA A 24 1.07 3.47 -13.55
N GLU A 25 -0.22 3.80 -13.52
CA GLU A 25 -1.02 4.23 -14.68
C GLU A 25 -1.59 5.65 -14.50
N PRO A 26 -0.75 6.71 -14.47
CA PRO A 26 -1.21 8.07 -14.14
C PRO A 26 -2.20 8.64 -15.17
N LYS A 27 -2.11 8.20 -16.43
CA LYS A 27 -3.07 8.61 -17.49
C LYS A 27 -4.47 8.08 -17.21
N SER A 28 -4.58 6.82 -16.83
CA SER A 28 -5.86 6.19 -16.46
C SER A 28 -6.48 6.87 -15.24
N ILE A 29 -5.67 7.17 -14.22
CA ILE A 29 -6.13 7.92 -13.03
C ILE A 29 -6.66 9.30 -13.42
N ALA A 30 -5.95 10.03 -14.27
CA ALA A 30 -6.37 11.35 -14.73
C ALA A 30 -7.68 11.30 -15.54
N GLU A 31 -7.86 10.29 -16.37
CA GLU A 31 -9.09 10.08 -17.15
C GLU A 31 -10.28 9.73 -16.25
N ILE A 32 -10.12 8.77 -15.35
CA ILE A 32 -11.16 8.37 -14.40
C ILE A 32 -11.56 9.54 -13.49
N ARG A 33 -10.61 10.40 -13.12
CA ARG A 33 -10.87 11.64 -12.36
C ARG A 33 -11.71 12.62 -13.17
N ARG A 34 -11.41 12.81 -14.47
CA ARG A 34 -12.19 13.67 -15.37
C ARG A 34 -13.63 13.17 -15.55
N LEU A 35 -13.86 11.88 -15.44
CA LEU A 35 -15.19 11.26 -15.46
C LEU A 35 -15.96 11.44 -14.13
N GLY A 36 -15.40 12.13 -13.13
CA GLY A 36 -16.09 12.51 -11.90
C GLY A 36 -15.79 11.66 -10.66
N VAL A 37 -14.89 10.69 -10.75
CA VAL A 37 -14.47 9.89 -9.59
C VAL A 37 -13.46 10.65 -8.75
N ASN A 38 -13.66 10.68 -7.42
CA ASN A 38 -12.67 11.22 -6.48
C ASN A 38 -11.52 10.22 -6.31
N ILE A 39 -10.53 10.28 -7.21
CA ILE A 39 -9.42 9.30 -7.29
C ILE A 39 -8.07 9.99 -7.25
N ILE A 40 -7.13 9.39 -6.51
CA ILE A 40 -5.71 9.78 -6.50
C ILE A 40 -4.82 8.55 -6.70
N GLY A 41 -3.59 8.79 -7.17
CA GLY A 41 -2.56 7.75 -7.18
C GLY A 41 -1.99 7.51 -5.78
N ALA A 42 -1.67 6.25 -5.49
CA ALA A 42 -0.99 5.88 -4.25
C ALA A 42 0.40 6.52 -4.18
N ASP A 43 0.79 6.95 -2.99
CA ASP A 43 2.15 7.43 -2.73
C ASP A 43 3.08 6.22 -2.56
N LYS A 44 3.95 6.00 -3.54
CA LYS A 44 4.94 4.92 -3.55
C LYS A 44 6.33 5.49 -3.27
N GLY A 45 6.81 5.36 -2.03
CA GLY A 45 8.22 5.64 -1.70
C GLY A 45 9.16 4.53 -2.23
N SER A 46 10.48 4.81 -2.29
CA SER A 46 11.51 3.90 -2.78
C SER A 46 11.61 2.56 -2.02
N GLU A 47 11.19 2.52 -0.77
CA GLU A 47 11.10 1.30 0.07
C GLU A 47 9.65 0.87 0.33
N SER A 48 8.78 1.06 -0.65
CA SER A 48 7.32 1.07 -0.45
C SER A 48 6.75 -0.26 0.06
N VAL A 49 7.25 -1.41 -0.40
CA VAL A 49 6.68 -2.72 -0.02
C VAL A 49 7.00 -3.04 1.43
N ARG A 50 8.28 -3.05 1.81
CA ARG A 50 8.71 -3.38 3.18
C ARG A 50 8.14 -2.42 4.22
N TYR A 51 8.22 -1.12 3.95
CA TYR A 51 7.65 -0.09 4.82
C TYR A 51 6.12 -0.21 4.90
N GLY A 52 5.48 -0.40 3.75
CA GLY A 52 4.02 -0.53 3.67
C GLY A 52 3.49 -1.75 4.41
N VAL A 53 4.14 -2.92 4.27
CA VAL A 53 3.77 -4.12 5.03
C VAL A 53 3.89 -3.89 6.53
N LYS A 54 4.99 -3.32 7.02
CA LYS A 54 5.15 -2.96 8.43
C LYS A 54 4.10 -1.95 8.91
N THR A 55 3.76 -0.99 8.06
CA THR A 55 2.73 0.02 8.36
C THR A 55 1.36 -0.63 8.52
N VAL A 56 1.00 -1.55 7.63
CA VAL A 56 -0.26 -2.32 7.70
C VAL A 56 -0.28 -3.20 8.96
N GLN A 57 0.82 -3.91 9.25
CA GLN A 57 0.96 -4.76 10.44
C GLN A 57 0.84 -3.98 11.75
N ALA A 58 1.21 -2.70 11.76
CA ALA A 58 1.08 -1.83 12.92
C ALA A 58 -0.36 -1.34 13.16
N GLN A 59 -1.30 -1.61 12.25
CA GLN A 59 -2.69 -1.23 12.38
C GLN A 59 -3.55 -2.39 12.89
N LYS A 60 -4.58 -2.05 13.65
CA LYS A 60 -5.63 -3.00 14.01
C LYS A 60 -6.66 -3.04 12.87
N ILE A 61 -6.59 -4.06 12.04
CA ILE A 61 -7.46 -4.23 10.88
C ILE A 61 -8.49 -5.31 11.14
N SER A 62 -9.75 -5.01 10.88
CA SER A 62 -10.85 -5.99 10.93
C SER A 62 -11.33 -6.28 9.51
N VAL A 63 -11.42 -7.56 9.16
CA VAL A 63 -11.86 -8.03 7.85
C VAL A 63 -13.16 -8.79 8.01
N THR A 64 -14.15 -8.48 7.16
CA THR A 64 -15.43 -9.19 7.19
C THR A 64 -15.28 -10.61 6.63
N LYS A 65 -16.11 -11.54 7.10
CA LYS A 65 -16.14 -12.93 6.58
C LYS A 65 -16.48 -13.00 5.09
N ARG A 66 -17.14 -11.98 4.54
CA ARG A 66 -17.51 -11.90 3.12
C ARG A 66 -16.31 -11.54 2.22
N SER A 67 -15.22 -11.02 2.76
CA SER A 67 -14.00 -10.65 2.01
C SER A 67 -13.14 -11.89 1.71
N VAL A 68 -13.74 -12.89 1.07
CA VAL A 68 -13.14 -14.23 0.87
C VAL A 68 -11.82 -14.15 0.10
N ASN A 69 -11.77 -13.33 -0.96
CA ASN A 69 -10.57 -13.20 -1.79
C ASN A 69 -9.41 -12.56 -0.99
N LEU A 70 -9.69 -11.51 -0.20
CA LEU A 70 -8.67 -10.89 0.66
C LEU A 70 -8.14 -11.88 1.70
N LEU A 71 -9.02 -12.68 2.29
CA LEU A 71 -8.62 -13.72 3.26
C LEU A 71 -7.78 -14.82 2.59
N LYS A 72 -8.08 -15.19 1.33
CA LYS A 72 -7.28 -16.14 0.55
C LYS A 72 -5.88 -15.58 0.28
N GLU A 73 -5.77 -14.35 -0.22
CA GLU A 73 -4.48 -13.70 -0.44
C GLU A 73 -3.68 -13.58 0.86
N TYR A 74 -4.30 -13.14 1.96
CA TYR A 74 -3.65 -13.01 3.26
C TYR A 74 -3.02 -14.33 3.74
N ARG A 75 -3.71 -15.45 3.56
CA ARG A 75 -3.19 -16.78 3.94
C ARG A 75 -2.08 -17.27 3.03
N GLY A 76 -2.08 -16.87 1.75
CA GLY A 76 -1.06 -17.23 0.76
C GLY A 76 0.12 -16.28 0.67
N TYR A 77 0.07 -15.15 1.36
CA TYR A 77 1.12 -14.12 1.30
C TYR A 77 2.22 -14.43 2.29
N LEU A 78 3.25 -15.11 1.82
CA LEU A 78 4.36 -15.61 2.64
C LEU A 78 5.64 -14.86 2.28
N GLN A 79 6.53 -14.71 3.25
CA GLN A 79 7.87 -14.22 3.00
C GLN A 79 8.62 -15.21 2.11
N ALA A 80 9.26 -14.71 1.04
CA ALA A 80 10.07 -15.54 0.18
C ALA A 80 11.30 -16.08 0.94
N VAL A 81 11.74 -17.27 0.57
CA VAL A 81 12.94 -17.89 1.14
C VAL A 81 13.98 -18.11 0.04
N ASP A 82 15.22 -17.91 0.39
CA ASP A 82 16.36 -18.26 -0.47
C ASP A 82 16.43 -19.79 -0.64
N LYS A 83 16.49 -20.24 -1.89
CA LYS A 83 16.45 -21.67 -2.23
C LYS A 83 17.70 -22.45 -1.77
N ASN A 84 18.82 -21.76 -1.57
CA ASN A 84 20.09 -22.39 -1.22
C ASN A 84 20.30 -22.41 0.30
N THR A 85 19.93 -21.32 0.98
CA THR A 85 20.15 -21.15 2.42
C THR A 85 18.91 -21.45 3.27
N ASN A 86 17.74 -21.55 2.65
CA ASN A 86 16.42 -21.70 3.31
C ASN A 86 16.11 -20.56 4.31
N LEU A 87 16.80 -19.43 4.18
CA LEU A 87 16.59 -18.26 5.02
C LEU A 87 15.56 -17.30 4.39
N PRO A 88 14.75 -16.60 5.21
CA PRO A 88 13.79 -15.63 4.71
C PRO A 88 14.49 -14.45 3.98
N LEU A 89 14.03 -14.14 2.78
CA LEU A 89 14.46 -12.98 2.01
C LEU A 89 13.73 -11.73 2.54
N VAL A 90 14.51 -10.79 3.04
CA VAL A 90 13.96 -9.59 3.70
C VAL A 90 13.31 -8.65 2.68
N GLY A 91 12.00 -8.45 2.81
CA GLY A 91 11.22 -7.55 1.95
C GLY A 91 10.71 -8.20 0.66
N GLU A 92 10.97 -9.47 0.45
CA GLU A 92 10.42 -10.25 -0.66
C GLU A 92 9.30 -11.15 -0.19
N TYR A 93 8.23 -11.22 -0.96
CA TYR A 93 7.03 -11.97 -0.64
C TYR A 93 6.55 -12.76 -1.86
N THR A 94 5.89 -13.89 -1.61
CA THR A 94 5.31 -14.77 -2.63
C THR A 94 3.78 -14.79 -2.51
N GLY A 95 3.12 -15.23 -3.58
CA GLY A 95 1.66 -15.34 -3.63
C GLY A 95 0.98 -14.16 -4.32
N GLU A 96 -0.31 -14.33 -4.59
CA GLU A 96 -1.18 -13.26 -5.09
C GLU A 96 -1.35 -12.20 -4.00
N ASN A 97 -1.30 -10.91 -4.36
CA ASN A 97 -1.28 -9.81 -3.41
C ASN A 97 -2.04 -8.56 -3.86
N HIS A 98 -2.89 -8.68 -4.88
CA HIS A 98 -3.58 -7.52 -5.46
C HIS A 98 -4.45 -6.77 -4.46
N LEU A 99 -5.22 -7.48 -3.65
CA LEU A 99 -6.06 -6.89 -2.61
C LEU A 99 -5.24 -6.42 -1.40
N LEU A 100 -4.20 -7.17 -1.03
CA LEU A 100 -3.27 -6.76 0.03
C LEU A 100 -2.51 -5.48 -0.36
N ASP A 101 -2.09 -5.35 -1.61
CA ASP A 101 -1.49 -4.13 -2.13
C ASP A 101 -2.48 -2.97 -2.14
N ALA A 102 -3.73 -3.18 -2.50
CA ALA A 102 -4.78 -2.16 -2.42
C ALA A 102 -4.97 -1.67 -0.97
N VAL A 103 -5.02 -2.57 0.00
CA VAL A 103 -5.07 -2.23 1.44
C VAL A 103 -3.83 -1.44 1.86
N ARG A 104 -2.65 -1.86 1.44
CA ARG A 104 -1.38 -1.19 1.73
C ARG A 104 -1.35 0.23 1.16
N TYR A 105 -1.77 0.41 -0.09
CA TYR A 105 -1.84 1.73 -0.72
C TYR A 105 -2.81 2.65 0.00
N ALA A 106 -4.00 2.16 0.34
CA ALA A 106 -4.99 2.94 1.07
C ALA A 106 -4.46 3.40 2.44
N ILE A 107 -3.96 2.49 3.26
CA ILE A 107 -3.47 2.79 4.60
C ILE A 107 -2.27 3.74 4.54
N CYS A 108 -1.28 3.46 3.69
CA CYS A 108 -0.09 4.30 3.58
C CYS A 108 -0.40 5.71 3.04
N SER A 109 -1.39 5.85 2.15
CA SER A 109 -1.78 7.15 1.60
C SER A 109 -2.63 7.98 2.56
N LEU A 110 -3.36 7.34 3.47
CA LEU A 110 -4.21 8.01 4.47
C LEU A 110 -3.43 8.47 5.70
N LEU A 111 -2.25 7.91 5.97
CA LEU A 111 -1.45 8.35 7.11
C LEU A 111 -0.96 9.80 6.92
N PRO A 112 -1.09 10.66 7.95
CA PRO A 112 -0.57 12.02 7.90
C PRO A 112 0.91 12.05 7.53
N ILE A 113 1.32 12.98 6.67
CA ILE A 113 2.70 13.14 6.20
C ILE A 113 3.69 13.27 7.37
N LYS A 114 3.29 13.92 8.45
CA LYS A 114 4.08 14.06 9.68
C LYS A 114 4.38 12.71 10.32
N GLN A 115 3.37 11.86 10.48
CA GLN A 115 3.54 10.51 11.04
C GLN A 115 4.36 9.60 10.11
N ARG A 116 4.26 9.79 8.79
CA ARG A 116 5.13 9.11 7.82
C ARG A 116 6.61 9.48 8.03
N LYS A 117 6.91 10.78 8.12
CA LYS A 117 8.29 11.27 8.32
C LYS A 117 8.87 10.83 9.65
N GLU A 118 8.10 10.85 10.72
CA GLU A 118 8.53 10.40 12.06
C GLU A 118 8.78 8.89 12.09
N LYS A 119 7.90 8.08 11.48
CA LYS A 119 8.10 6.63 11.36
C LYS A 119 9.27 6.28 10.44
N LEU A 120 9.45 6.98 9.32
CA LEU A 120 10.64 6.82 8.45
C LEU A 120 11.92 7.16 9.20
N ALA A 121 11.95 8.26 9.93
CA ALA A 121 13.11 8.67 10.73
C ALA A 121 13.44 7.65 11.84
N GLN A 122 12.44 6.99 12.43
CA GLN A 122 12.64 5.91 13.40
C GLN A 122 13.19 4.62 12.75
N ILE A 123 12.79 4.33 11.51
CA ILE A 123 13.26 3.15 10.76
C ILE A 123 14.70 3.37 10.23
N ILE A 124 15.04 4.61 9.86
CA ILE A 124 16.34 5.00 9.28
C ILE A 124 17.36 5.34 10.40
N ARG A 125 16.95 5.48 11.65
CA ARG A 125 17.91 5.66 12.75
C ARG A 125 18.81 4.43 12.87
N LEU A 126 19.93 4.51 12.15
CA LEU A 126 21.11 3.72 12.47
C LEU A 126 21.51 4.04 13.93
N PRO A 127 21.84 3.04 14.76
CA PRO A 127 22.46 3.31 16.05
C PRO A 127 23.79 4.04 15.79
N ASN A 128 23.96 5.21 16.34
CA ASN A 128 25.16 6.06 16.30
C ASN A 128 25.22 7.18 15.23
N THR A 129 24.26 8.08 15.21
CA THR A 129 24.56 9.45 14.77
C THR A 129 24.47 10.40 15.97
N PRO A 130 25.55 11.12 16.31
CA PRO A 130 25.52 12.10 17.41
C PRO A 130 24.53 13.23 17.06
N ARG A 131 23.74 13.66 18.05
CA ARG A 131 22.86 14.82 17.92
C ARG A 131 23.72 16.05 17.65
N VAL A 132 23.62 16.63 16.47
CA VAL A 132 24.10 17.99 16.22
C VAL A 132 23.06 18.93 16.80
N ASN A 133 23.37 19.56 17.93
CA ASN A 133 22.63 20.69 18.44
C ASN A 133 23.00 21.91 17.57
N VAL A 134 22.04 22.40 16.78
CA VAL A 134 22.14 23.71 16.14
C VAL A 134 21.53 24.71 17.12
N THR A 135 22.38 25.51 17.73
CA THR A 135 22.05 26.74 18.46
C THR A 135 21.68 27.83 17.48
#